data_dd3dbf2b4232d97ef44e2ffa1139607d
#
_entry.id   dd3dbf2b4232d97ef44e2ffa1139607d
#
_cell.length_a   1.000
_cell.length_b   1.000
_cell.length_c   1.000
_cell.angle_alpha   90.00
_cell.angle_beta   90.00
_cell.angle_gamma   90.00
#
_symmetry.space_group_name_H-M   'P 1'
#
loop_
_entity.id
_entity.type
_entity.pdbx_description
1 polymer ?
#
loop_
_entity_poly.entity_id
_entity_poly.type
_entity_poly.pdbx_seq_one_letter_code
_entity_poly.pdbx_strand_id
1 'polypeptide(L)'
;KSDMEFVFRKDYKNLDYVSIWFYKGAKFIENCNAQLAFVSTNSICQGLLVALTWPRILNDNIEISFAHQSFKWTNNAIGNAGVTVIIVGLRNKSTKPKYLYNNNIRREAKNINAYLLDVQDIYINSLNQPLSKFPPMNFGNMPADGGYLLFTEEEKALFIEKEPDSEKWFKELISAHEFLNGKKRYCLWLEDLDKEELNGLPNVKERVNKVYNERLNSSRPQLAEIPHLFAQITQPPNSDFILIPGHSSEGRDYIPLGFFSADYKSNNSCLIVATSQPWLFGILHSKMHMVWVDAVGGKLETRYRYSAKLCYNTFPFPEISEKQKLTINEYVFAILDERAKYPEKTMAWLYNPETMPKELKQAHQNLDRAIEEIYRMGNPFTSDAERLEHLFKRYDEMTKKDTLFAKQKKTRKKN
;
A
#
# COMPACT_ATOMS: atom_id res chain seq x y z
N LYS A 1 -6.22 0.84 27.06
CA LYS A 1 -5.63 -0.45 26.67
C LYS A 1 -6.36 -1.60 27.35
N SER A 2 -6.61 -1.51 28.66
CA SER A 2 -7.37 -2.51 29.45
C SER A 2 -8.77 -2.77 28.89
N ASP A 3 -9.52 -1.73 28.51
CA ASP A 3 -10.87 -1.87 27.95
C ASP A 3 -10.87 -2.63 26.62
N MET A 4 -9.87 -2.35 25.76
CA MET A 4 -9.69 -3.04 24.48
C MET A 4 -9.39 -4.53 24.69
N GLU A 5 -8.51 -4.84 25.64
CA GLU A 5 -8.16 -6.22 26.01
C GLU A 5 -9.35 -6.97 26.61
N PHE A 6 -10.14 -6.29 27.44
CA PHE A 6 -11.37 -6.87 28.02
C PHE A 6 -12.40 -7.24 26.95
N VAL A 7 -12.62 -6.36 25.96
CA VAL A 7 -13.64 -6.57 24.91
C VAL A 7 -13.14 -7.50 23.81
N PHE A 8 -11.91 -7.29 23.30
CA PHE A 8 -11.40 -7.98 22.12
C PHE A 8 -10.33 -9.05 22.42
N ARG A 9 -9.99 -9.26 23.70
CA ARG A 9 -8.98 -10.24 24.16
C ARG A 9 -7.65 -10.04 23.44
N LYS A 10 -7.07 -11.11 22.82
CA LYS A 10 -5.75 -11.07 22.18
C LYS A 10 -5.70 -10.22 20.90
N ASP A 11 -6.84 -9.96 20.27
CA ASP A 11 -6.92 -9.28 18.97
C ASP A 11 -6.90 -7.74 19.07
N TYR A 12 -6.90 -7.19 20.30
CA TYR A 12 -7.00 -5.74 20.51
C TYR A 12 -5.81 -4.92 20.01
N LYS A 13 -4.64 -5.53 19.84
CA LYS A 13 -3.38 -4.80 19.57
C LYS A 13 -3.38 -4.01 18.27
N ASN A 14 -4.17 -4.43 17.30
CA ASN A 14 -4.27 -3.82 15.97
C ASN A 14 -5.59 -3.07 15.75
N LEU A 15 -6.37 -2.86 16.82
CA LEU A 15 -7.67 -2.18 16.77
C LEU A 15 -7.57 -0.78 17.34
N ASP A 16 -8.24 0.17 16.70
CA ASP A 16 -8.46 1.51 17.22
C ASP A 16 -9.54 1.49 18.32
N TYR A 17 -9.43 2.40 19.28
CA TYR A 17 -10.38 2.48 20.41
C TYR A 17 -11.84 2.67 19.97
N VAL A 18 -12.07 3.32 18.84
CA VAL A 18 -13.40 3.52 18.24
C VAL A 18 -14.11 2.19 17.95
N SER A 19 -13.39 1.11 17.66
CA SER A 19 -13.95 -0.22 17.42
C SER A 19 -14.80 -0.75 18.59
N ILE A 20 -14.42 -0.39 19.83
CA ILE A 20 -15.21 -0.75 21.03
C ILE A 20 -16.63 -0.17 20.98
N TRP A 21 -16.74 1.10 20.58
CA TRP A 21 -18.03 1.78 20.57
C TRP A 21 -18.97 1.17 19.55
N PHE A 22 -18.48 0.88 18.36
CA PHE A 22 -19.27 0.18 17.33
C PHE A 22 -19.70 -1.21 17.80
N TYR A 23 -18.79 -1.99 18.41
CA TYR A 23 -19.08 -3.33 18.91
C TYR A 23 -20.10 -3.28 20.06
N LYS A 24 -19.89 -2.44 21.07
CA LYS A 24 -20.82 -2.27 22.20
C LYS A 24 -22.17 -1.74 21.74
N GLY A 25 -22.17 -0.77 20.82
CA GLY A 25 -23.39 -0.22 20.25
C GLY A 25 -24.22 -1.27 19.50
N ALA A 26 -23.56 -2.10 18.67
CA ALA A 26 -24.23 -3.22 18.01
C ALA A 26 -24.86 -4.18 19.01
N LYS A 27 -24.12 -4.57 20.06
CA LYS A 27 -24.63 -5.42 21.14
C LYS A 27 -25.77 -4.80 21.90
N PHE A 28 -25.76 -3.48 22.11
CA PHE A 28 -26.82 -2.77 22.81
C PHE A 28 -28.15 -2.77 22.04
N ILE A 29 -28.12 -2.66 20.72
CA ILE A 29 -29.33 -2.67 19.88
C ILE A 29 -29.76 -4.09 19.47
N GLU A 30 -28.94 -5.10 19.71
CA GLU A 30 -29.24 -6.49 19.32
C GLU A 30 -30.54 -6.96 20.01
N ASN A 31 -31.47 -7.53 19.24
CA ASN A 31 -32.77 -8.00 19.72
C ASN A 31 -33.75 -6.94 20.28
N CYS A 32 -33.50 -5.65 20.03
CA CYS A 32 -34.45 -4.61 20.36
C CYS A 32 -34.76 -3.71 19.15
N ASN A 33 -35.92 -3.03 19.18
CA ASN A 33 -36.31 -2.14 18.11
C ASN A 33 -35.61 -0.78 18.21
N ALA A 34 -34.28 -0.80 18.22
CA ALA A 34 -33.45 0.38 18.28
C ALA A 34 -32.51 0.48 17.08
N GLN A 35 -32.07 1.69 16.79
CA GLN A 35 -31.05 2.00 15.83
C GLN A 35 -30.03 2.92 16.48
N LEU A 36 -28.79 2.88 16.01
CA LEU A 36 -27.75 3.80 16.44
C LEU A 36 -26.97 4.33 15.25
N ALA A 37 -26.31 5.46 15.43
CA ALA A 37 -25.34 5.95 14.45
C ALA A 37 -24.13 6.56 15.17
N PHE A 38 -22.97 6.36 14.58
CA PHE A 38 -21.73 6.98 15.05
C PHE A 38 -21.07 7.78 13.94
N VAL A 39 -20.52 8.93 14.34
CA VAL A 39 -19.51 9.65 13.56
C VAL A 39 -18.14 9.13 14.00
N SER A 40 -17.31 8.78 13.07
CA SER A 40 -15.98 8.25 13.32
C SER A 40 -15.00 8.69 12.26
N THR A 41 -13.69 8.60 12.53
CA THR A 41 -12.69 8.64 11.49
C THR A 41 -12.94 7.51 10.50
N ASN A 42 -12.64 7.74 9.23
CA ASN A 42 -12.85 6.75 8.17
C ASN A 42 -11.97 5.50 8.30
N SER A 43 -10.96 5.51 9.17
CA SER A 43 -10.04 4.39 9.43
C SER A 43 -10.75 3.07 9.75
N ILE A 44 -11.90 3.12 10.44
CA ILE A 44 -12.67 1.91 10.80
C ILE A 44 -13.22 1.16 9.57
N CYS A 45 -13.41 1.86 8.45
CA CYS A 45 -13.90 1.30 7.19
C CYS A 45 -12.81 1.10 6.14
N GLN A 46 -11.54 1.09 6.57
CA GLN A 46 -10.37 0.97 5.70
C GLN A 46 -9.31 0.03 6.27
N GLY A 47 -8.49 -0.50 5.38
CA GLY A 47 -7.32 -1.29 5.76
C GLY A 47 -7.64 -2.52 6.61
N LEU A 48 -6.69 -2.89 7.44
CA LEU A 48 -6.78 -4.08 8.31
C LEU A 48 -7.92 -3.98 9.34
N LEU A 49 -8.30 -2.78 9.74
CA LEU A 49 -9.35 -2.57 10.74
C LEU A 49 -10.69 -3.15 10.32
N VAL A 50 -10.99 -3.14 9.01
CA VAL A 50 -12.22 -3.72 8.48
C VAL A 50 -12.34 -5.20 8.83
N ALA A 51 -11.33 -5.99 8.48
CA ALA A 51 -11.33 -7.43 8.72
C ALA A 51 -11.29 -7.82 10.21
N LEU A 52 -10.73 -6.95 11.06
CA LEU A 52 -10.63 -7.21 12.50
C LEU A 52 -11.88 -6.78 13.27
N THR A 53 -12.58 -5.74 12.84
CA THR A 53 -13.70 -5.13 13.58
C THR A 53 -15.05 -5.64 13.09
N TRP A 54 -15.33 -5.52 11.80
CA TRP A 54 -16.65 -5.66 11.24
C TRP A 54 -17.26 -7.07 11.27
N PRO A 55 -16.50 -8.18 11.15
CA PRO A 55 -17.07 -9.52 11.31
C PRO A 55 -17.69 -9.77 12.70
N ARG A 56 -17.32 -8.94 13.69
CA ARG A 56 -17.86 -9.02 15.06
C ARG A 56 -19.10 -8.15 15.26
N ILE A 57 -19.35 -7.22 14.34
CA ILE A 57 -20.44 -6.24 14.36
C ILE A 57 -21.54 -6.67 13.41
N LEU A 58 -21.19 -6.88 12.13
CA LEU A 58 -22.11 -7.36 11.10
C LEU A 58 -22.23 -8.88 11.20
N ASN A 59 -23.36 -9.32 11.68
CA ASN A 59 -23.70 -10.73 11.91
C ASN A 59 -25.08 -11.03 11.32
N ASP A 60 -25.67 -12.15 11.69
CA ASP A 60 -27.00 -12.52 11.20
C ASP A 60 -28.11 -11.59 11.67
N ASN A 61 -27.88 -10.79 12.69
CA ASN A 61 -28.88 -9.90 13.30
C ASN A 61 -28.67 -8.42 13.00
N ILE A 62 -27.44 -7.96 12.79
CA ILE A 62 -27.10 -6.54 12.63
C ILE A 62 -26.65 -6.24 11.19
N GLU A 63 -27.12 -5.10 10.66
CA GLU A 63 -26.74 -4.59 9.35
C GLU A 63 -26.46 -3.08 9.41
N ILE A 64 -25.74 -2.56 8.42
CA ILE A 64 -25.63 -1.12 8.17
C ILE A 64 -26.91 -0.65 7.47
N SER A 65 -27.65 0.24 8.11
CA SER A 65 -28.90 0.80 7.59
C SER A 65 -28.67 1.99 6.66
N PHE A 66 -27.69 2.81 7.01
CA PHE A 66 -27.24 3.92 6.17
C PHE A 66 -25.77 4.25 6.46
N ALA A 67 -25.11 4.90 5.50
CA ALA A 67 -23.80 5.44 5.72
C ALA A 67 -23.57 6.72 4.93
N HIS A 68 -22.88 7.69 5.54
CA HIS A 68 -22.21 8.77 4.84
C HIS A 68 -20.78 8.34 4.56
N GLN A 69 -20.43 8.23 3.30
CA GLN A 69 -19.06 7.93 2.86
C GLN A 69 -18.12 9.07 3.28
N SER A 70 -16.83 8.83 3.17
CA SER A 70 -15.80 9.75 3.68
C SER A 70 -15.99 11.21 3.24
N PHE A 71 -16.04 12.12 4.22
CA PHE A 71 -16.10 13.56 3.99
C PHE A 71 -15.20 14.30 4.99
N LYS A 72 -14.78 15.52 4.64
CA LYS A 72 -14.00 16.38 5.55
C LYS A 72 -14.89 16.91 6.66
N TRP A 73 -14.47 16.67 7.92
CA TRP A 73 -15.13 17.28 9.06
C TRP A 73 -14.78 18.75 9.14
N THR A 74 -15.80 19.60 9.08
CA THR A 74 -15.65 21.05 9.26
C THR A 74 -16.45 21.48 10.48
N ASN A 75 -15.82 22.25 11.34
CA ASN A 75 -16.51 22.93 12.46
C ASN A 75 -16.08 24.39 12.48
N ASN A 76 -16.74 25.22 13.29
CA ASN A 76 -16.47 26.66 13.38
C ASN A 76 -15.26 26.99 14.30
N ALA A 77 -14.44 26.00 14.68
CA ALA A 77 -13.28 26.24 15.52
C ALA A 77 -12.09 26.79 14.73
N ILE A 78 -11.35 27.71 15.33
CA ILE A 78 -10.10 28.21 14.81
C ILE A 78 -9.04 27.10 14.89
N GLY A 79 -8.39 26.76 13.78
CA GLY A 79 -7.36 25.69 13.75
C GLY A 79 -7.93 24.28 13.50
N ASN A 80 -8.93 24.18 12.64
CA ASN A 80 -9.56 22.91 12.23
C ASN A 80 -8.50 21.89 11.76
N ALA A 81 -8.35 20.80 12.51
CA ALA A 81 -7.67 19.62 12.00
C ALA A 81 -8.56 19.03 10.89
N GLY A 82 -8.05 18.95 9.66
CA GLY A 82 -8.76 18.41 8.51
C GLY A 82 -8.96 16.88 8.63
N VAL A 83 -9.82 16.45 9.55
CA VAL A 83 -10.11 15.04 9.78
C VAL A 83 -11.14 14.56 8.78
N THR A 84 -10.86 13.46 8.11
CA THR A 84 -11.83 12.76 7.26
C THR A 84 -12.65 11.81 8.12
N VAL A 85 -13.96 11.95 8.07
CA VAL A 85 -14.92 11.18 8.86
C VAL A 85 -15.93 10.46 8.00
N ILE A 86 -16.61 9.50 8.62
CA ILE A 86 -17.76 8.78 8.11
C ILE A 86 -18.90 8.85 9.12
N ILE A 87 -20.13 8.60 8.68
CA ILE A 87 -21.25 8.31 9.58
C ILE A 87 -21.79 6.94 9.22
N VAL A 88 -21.95 6.07 10.22
CA VAL A 88 -22.48 4.72 10.01
C VAL A 88 -23.63 4.48 10.96
N GLY A 89 -24.80 4.18 10.40
CA GLY A 89 -25.99 3.77 11.12
C GLY A 89 -26.16 2.27 11.15
N LEU A 90 -26.33 1.69 12.33
CA LEU A 90 -26.58 0.27 12.55
C LEU A 90 -28.03 0.04 12.99
N ARG A 91 -28.60 -1.06 12.54
CA ARG A 91 -29.91 -1.55 12.97
C ARG A 91 -29.96 -3.07 12.97
N ASN A 92 -30.97 -3.64 13.60
CA ASN A 92 -31.32 -5.04 13.36
C ASN A 92 -31.75 -5.25 11.91
N LYS A 93 -31.40 -6.39 11.31
CA LYS A 93 -31.78 -6.72 9.93
C LYS A 93 -33.28 -6.54 9.71
N SER A 94 -33.63 -5.92 8.62
CA SER A 94 -34.99 -5.66 8.23
C SER A 94 -35.16 -5.53 6.72
N THR A 95 -36.42 -5.54 6.25
CA THR A 95 -36.76 -5.28 4.85
C THR A 95 -36.77 -3.79 4.45
N LYS A 96 -36.51 -2.89 5.41
CA LYS A 96 -36.48 -1.45 5.13
C LYS A 96 -35.28 -1.11 4.23
N PRO A 97 -35.42 -0.13 3.33
CA PRO A 97 -34.34 0.26 2.42
C PRO A 97 -33.10 0.75 3.18
N LYS A 98 -31.95 0.59 2.54
CA LYS A 98 -30.63 1.07 3.02
C LYS A 98 -30.19 2.25 2.16
N TYR A 99 -29.46 3.19 2.73
CA TYR A 99 -29.07 4.40 2.02
C TYR A 99 -27.58 4.70 2.16
N LEU A 100 -26.93 4.93 1.02
CA LEU A 100 -25.59 5.51 0.95
C LEU A 100 -25.66 7.00 0.59
N TYR A 101 -24.87 7.79 1.27
CA TYR A 101 -24.74 9.24 1.05
C TYR A 101 -23.31 9.56 0.62
N ASN A 102 -23.18 10.26 -0.52
CA ASN A 102 -21.90 10.78 -1.00
C ASN A 102 -22.13 12.22 -1.46
N ASN A 103 -21.42 13.18 -0.88
CA ASN A 103 -21.51 14.61 -1.21
C ASN A 103 -22.96 15.10 -1.33
N ASN A 104 -23.82 14.81 -0.34
CA ASN A 104 -25.25 15.13 -0.29
C ASN A 104 -26.14 14.39 -1.32
N ILE A 105 -25.60 13.49 -2.12
CA ILE A 105 -26.37 12.61 -2.98
C ILE A 105 -26.74 11.36 -2.22
N ARG A 106 -28.06 11.11 -2.07
CA ARG A 106 -28.59 9.88 -1.48
C ARG A 106 -28.88 8.88 -2.58
N ARG A 107 -28.39 7.65 -2.41
CA ARG A 107 -28.82 6.52 -3.25
C ARG A 107 -29.28 5.35 -2.38
N GLU A 108 -30.27 4.62 -2.85
CA GLU A 108 -30.68 3.37 -2.24
C GLU A 108 -29.64 2.29 -2.55
N ALA A 109 -29.35 1.41 -1.58
CA ALA A 109 -28.40 0.31 -1.68
C ALA A 109 -29.09 -1.02 -1.33
N LYS A 110 -28.73 -2.07 -2.03
CA LYS A 110 -29.19 -3.42 -1.71
C LYS A 110 -28.50 -3.96 -0.45
N ASN A 111 -27.21 -3.71 -0.34
CA ASN A 111 -26.41 -3.99 0.83
C ASN A 111 -25.39 -2.89 1.07
N ILE A 112 -25.05 -2.62 2.33
CA ILE A 112 -23.95 -1.72 2.67
C ILE A 112 -22.94 -2.55 3.46
N ASN A 113 -21.78 -2.81 2.86
CA ASN A 113 -20.71 -3.56 3.48
C ASN A 113 -19.82 -2.68 4.38
N ALA A 114 -18.86 -3.29 5.03
CA ALA A 114 -17.93 -2.61 5.94
C ALA A 114 -17.01 -1.56 5.26
N TYR A 115 -16.88 -1.58 3.94
CA TYR A 115 -16.17 -0.55 3.16
C TYR A 115 -17.10 0.59 2.70
N LEU A 116 -18.35 0.60 3.18
CA LEU A 116 -19.42 1.55 2.82
C LEU A 116 -19.73 1.55 1.32
N LEU A 117 -19.80 0.37 0.73
CA LEU A 117 -20.11 0.12 -0.66
C LEU A 117 -21.36 -0.75 -0.79
N ASP A 118 -22.09 -0.61 -1.91
CA ASP A 118 -23.26 -1.42 -2.22
C ASP A 118 -22.86 -2.77 -2.83
N VAL A 119 -22.20 -3.60 -2.02
CA VAL A 119 -21.76 -4.95 -2.38
C VAL A 119 -21.95 -5.90 -1.20
N GLN A 120 -21.77 -7.20 -1.42
CA GLN A 120 -21.83 -8.21 -0.37
C GLN A 120 -20.78 -7.96 0.73
N ASP A 121 -21.03 -8.51 1.92
CA ASP A 121 -20.09 -8.43 3.03
C ASP A 121 -18.86 -9.30 2.74
N ILE A 122 -17.77 -8.62 2.38
CA ILE A 122 -16.46 -9.21 2.11
C ILE A 122 -15.44 -8.51 3.01
N TYR A 123 -14.58 -9.29 3.63
CA TYR A 123 -13.54 -8.80 4.53
C TYR A 123 -12.16 -9.18 3.98
N ILE A 124 -11.39 -8.18 3.60
CA ILE A 124 -10.05 -8.38 3.03
C ILE A 124 -9.05 -8.57 4.16
N ASN A 125 -8.59 -9.80 4.34
CA ASN A 125 -7.53 -10.14 5.28
C ASN A 125 -6.16 -9.93 4.65
N SER A 126 -5.18 -9.50 5.43
CA SER A 126 -3.79 -9.39 4.95
C SER A 126 -3.23 -10.78 4.58
N LEU A 127 -2.54 -10.86 3.46
CA LEU A 127 -1.89 -12.07 2.98
C LEU A 127 -0.38 -11.90 2.98
N ASN A 128 0.35 -12.97 3.33
CA ASN A 128 1.82 -12.97 3.29
C ASN A 128 2.38 -13.25 1.89
N GLN A 129 1.56 -13.79 0.99
CA GLN A 129 1.90 -14.07 -0.40
C GLN A 129 0.77 -13.56 -1.31
N PRO A 130 1.06 -13.16 -2.55
CA PRO A 130 0.05 -12.77 -3.51
C PRO A 130 -0.96 -13.89 -3.78
N LEU A 131 -2.24 -13.54 -3.96
CA LEU A 131 -3.28 -14.46 -4.46
C LEU A 131 -2.94 -14.99 -5.84
N SER A 132 -2.28 -14.18 -6.66
CA SER A 132 -1.85 -14.55 -8.01
C SER A 132 -0.39 -15.00 -8.00
N LYS A 133 0.00 -15.81 -8.99
CA LYS A 133 1.38 -16.31 -9.15
C LYS A 133 2.31 -15.21 -9.70
N PHE A 134 2.37 -14.07 -9.06
CA PHE A 134 3.25 -12.95 -9.42
C PHE A 134 4.41 -12.84 -8.44
N PRO A 135 5.51 -12.15 -8.82
CA PRO A 135 6.63 -11.93 -7.93
C PRO A 135 6.18 -11.30 -6.61
N PRO A 136 6.77 -11.67 -5.47
CA PRO A 136 6.42 -11.06 -4.19
C PRO A 136 6.81 -9.58 -4.17
N MET A 137 6.01 -8.78 -3.47
CA MET A 137 6.36 -7.40 -3.16
C MET A 137 6.93 -7.33 -1.75
N ASN A 138 8.10 -6.71 -1.61
CA ASN A 138 8.80 -6.51 -0.36
C ASN A 138 8.95 -5.02 -0.04
N PHE A 139 9.21 -4.69 1.23
CA PHE A 139 9.75 -3.37 1.56
C PHE A 139 11.17 -3.25 1.01
N GLY A 140 11.61 -2.03 0.71
CA GLY A 140 13.00 -1.74 0.44
C GLY A 140 13.90 -2.03 1.65
N ASN A 141 15.20 -1.93 1.44
CA ASN A 141 16.21 -2.21 2.45
C ASN A 141 16.13 -1.24 3.63
N MET A 142 16.34 -1.72 4.84
CA MET A 142 16.28 -0.90 6.05
C MET A 142 17.70 -0.71 6.63
N PRO A 143 18.25 0.51 6.60
CA PRO A 143 19.59 0.75 7.12
C PRO A 143 19.68 0.59 8.65
N ALA A 144 18.81 1.23 9.43
CA ALA A 144 18.88 1.30 10.90
C ALA A 144 20.32 1.54 11.42
N ASP A 145 20.92 2.59 10.91
CA ASP A 145 22.36 2.90 11.01
C ASP A 145 22.65 4.24 11.68
N GLY A 146 21.61 4.94 12.19
CA GLY A 146 21.74 6.31 12.69
C GLY A 146 22.12 7.36 11.63
N GLY A 147 22.05 6.99 10.33
CA GLY A 147 22.43 7.82 9.19
C GLY A 147 23.92 7.76 8.84
N TYR A 148 24.70 6.91 9.53
CA TYR A 148 26.16 6.84 9.32
C TYR A 148 26.59 6.15 8.01
N LEU A 149 25.73 5.33 7.40
CA LEU A 149 25.97 4.73 6.09
C LEU A 149 25.35 5.51 4.93
N LEU A 150 24.68 6.63 5.20
CA LEU A 150 23.94 7.42 4.21
C LEU A 150 24.67 8.75 3.93
N PHE A 151 24.64 9.18 2.67
CA PHE A 151 25.38 10.35 2.21
C PHE A 151 24.57 11.18 1.20
N THR A 152 24.71 12.49 1.25
CA THR A 152 24.37 13.37 0.12
C THR A 152 25.43 13.27 -0.98
N GLU A 153 25.19 13.91 -2.11
CA GLU A 153 26.16 13.94 -3.23
C GLU A 153 27.47 14.64 -2.80
N GLU A 154 27.34 15.74 -2.04
CA GLU A 154 28.47 16.51 -1.53
C GLU A 154 29.26 15.72 -0.48
N GLU A 155 28.56 15.07 0.47
CA GLU A 155 29.20 14.26 1.51
C GLU A 155 29.95 13.08 0.90
N LYS A 156 29.38 12.42 -0.13
CA LYS A 156 30.05 11.35 -0.89
C LYS A 156 31.33 11.87 -1.54
N ALA A 157 31.27 13.01 -2.24
CA ALA A 157 32.43 13.58 -2.93
C ALA A 157 33.58 13.85 -1.95
N LEU A 158 33.28 14.51 -0.81
CA LEU A 158 34.26 14.77 0.24
C LEU A 158 34.79 13.50 0.91
N PHE A 159 34.00 12.46 0.97
CA PHE A 159 34.41 11.18 1.55
C PHE A 159 35.39 10.45 0.62
N ILE A 160 35.08 10.40 -0.68
CA ILE A 160 35.95 9.78 -1.71
C ILE A 160 37.27 10.54 -1.84
N GLU A 161 37.25 11.88 -1.73
CA GLU A 161 38.49 12.69 -1.72
C GLU A 161 39.45 12.26 -0.60
N LYS A 162 38.92 11.92 0.58
CA LYS A 162 39.71 11.49 1.76
C LYS A 162 40.10 9.99 1.67
N GLU A 163 39.31 9.17 1.04
CA GLU A 163 39.49 7.71 0.95
C GLU A 163 39.01 7.21 -0.42
N PRO A 164 39.84 7.39 -1.49
CA PRO A 164 39.47 7.05 -2.86
C PRO A 164 39.06 5.60 -3.06
N ASP A 165 39.70 4.67 -2.37
CA ASP A 165 39.42 3.22 -2.47
C ASP A 165 37.99 2.85 -1.96
N SER A 166 37.32 3.79 -1.28
CA SER A 166 35.94 3.60 -0.84
C SER A 166 34.91 3.76 -1.95
N GLU A 167 35.26 4.37 -3.11
CA GLU A 167 34.30 4.73 -4.18
C GLU A 167 33.47 3.53 -4.68
N LYS A 168 34.08 2.37 -4.83
CA LYS A 168 33.42 1.15 -5.31
C LYS A 168 32.29 0.66 -4.39
N TRP A 169 32.30 1.06 -3.12
CA TRP A 169 31.32 0.68 -2.12
C TRP A 169 30.09 1.62 -2.08
N PHE A 170 30.15 2.75 -2.79
CA PHE A 170 29.01 3.64 -2.89
C PHE A 170 28.00 3.14 -3.91
N LYS A 171 26.75 3.09 -3.50
CA LYS A 171 25.58 2.83 -4.37
C LYS A 171 24.59 3.98 -4.24
N GLU A 172 23.87 4.27 -5.32
CA GLU A 172 22.79 5.25 -5.27
C GLU A 172 21.60 4.63 -4.52
N LEU A 173 21.09 5.37 -3.51
CA LEU A 173 19.99 4.94 -2.65
C LEU A 173 18.72 5.68 -3.04
N ILE A 174 17.67 4.94 -3.40
CA ILE A 174 16.36 5.49 -3.73
C ILE A 174 15.38 5.29 -2.58
N SER A 175 14.91 6.39 -2.00
CA SER A 175 13.75 6.42 -1.12
C SER A 175 12.54 7.05 -1.83
N ALA A 176 11.39 7.04 -1.16
CA ALA A 176 10.20 7.72 -1.68
C ALA A 176 10.46 9.23 -1.88
N HIS A 177 11.27 9.84 -1.01
CA HIS A 177 11.61 11.26 -1.10
C HIS A 177 12.50 11.56 -2.30
N GLU A 178 13.58 10.81 -2.51
CA GLU A 178 14.49 10.98 -3.63
C GLU A 178 13.76 10.75 -4.96
N PHE A 179 12.99 9.66 -5.05
CA PHE A 179 12.22 9.34 -6.26
C PHE A 179 11.20 10.42 -6.61
N LEU A 180 10.41 10.88 -5.63
CA LEU A 180 9.36 11.85 -5.89
C LEU A 180 9.90 13.25 -6.19
N ASN A 181 11.05 13.63 -5.62
CA ASN A 181 11.60 14.99 -5.71
C ASN A 181 12.86 15.11 -6.60
N GLY A 182 13.27 14.03 -7.28
CA GLY A 182 14.43 14.03 -8.16
C GLY A 182 15.75 14.33 -7.43
N LYS A 183 15.86 13.91 -6.16
CA LYS A 183 17.07 14.12 -5.35
C LYS A 183 17.97 12.89 -5.42
N LYS A 184 19.27 13.12 -5.32
CA LYS A 184 20.26 12.06 -5.24
C LYS A 184 20.66 11.80 -3.79
N ARG A 185 20.78 10.53 -3.44
CA ARG A 185 21.32 10.06 -2.18
C ARG A 185 22.16 8.81 -2.41
N TYR A 186 23.14 8.60 -1.57
CA TYR A 186 24.07 7.47 -1.68
C TYR A 186 24.15 6.72 -0.36
N CYS A 187 24.56 5.45 -0.44
CA CYS A 187 24.88 4.68 0.75
C CYS A 187 26.18 3.89 0.54
N LEU A 188 26.87 3.61 1.64
CA LEU A 188 27.89 2.56 1.67
C LEU A 188 27.16 1.22 1.68
N TRP A 189 27.37 0.43 0.62
CA TRP A 189 26.79 -0.90 0.46
C TRP A 189 27.92 -1.93 0.62
N LEU A 190 28.06 -2.49 1.82
CA LEU A 190 29.22 -3.24 2.28
C LEU A 190 28.94 -4.74 2.39
N GLU A 191 27.99 -5.28 1.61
CA GLU A 191 27.53 -6.67 1.69
C GLU A 191 28.68 -7.67 1.44
N ASP A 192 29.55 -7.37 0.47
CA ASP A 192 30.66 -8.22 0.06
C ASP A 192 32.01 -7.76 0.67
N LEU A 193 32.02 -6.80 1.60
CA LEU A 193 33.24 -6.28 2.23
C LEU A 193 33.80 -7.25 3.26
N ASP A 194 35.00 -7.74 3.04
CA ASP A 194 35.69 -8.57 4.02
C ASP A 194 36.44 -7.75 5.10
N LYS A 195 36.94 -8.45 6.12
CA LYS A 195 37.62 -7.81 7.26
C LYS A 195 38.97 -7.19 6.90
N GLU A 196 39.69 -7.77 5.95
CA GLU A 196 41.00 -7.27 5.54
C GLU A 196 40.82 -5.97 4.75
N GLU A 197 39.87 -5.98 3.85
CA GLU A 197 39.53 -4.81 3.06
C GLU A 197 38.96 -3.67 3.93
N LEU A 198 38.11 -3.99 4.93
CA LEU A 198 37.63 -2.99 5.90
C LEU A 198 38.78 -2.38 6.70
N ASN A 199 39.83 -3.14 7.03
CA ASN A 199 41.00 -2.61 7.72
C ASN A 199 41.82 -1.65 6.85
N GLY A 200 41.75 -1.79 5.53
CA GLY A 200 42.34 -0.89 4.56
C GLY A 200 41.56 0.41 4.35
N LEU A 201 40.35 0.54 4.90
CA LEU A 201 39.43 1.67 4.73
C LEU A 201 39.10 2.35 6.07
N PRO A 202 40.02 3.16 6.63
CA PRO A 202 39.88 3.72 7.99
C PRO A 202 38.63 4.60 8.16
N ASN A 203 38.22 5.39 7.18
CA ASN A 203 37.03 6.23 7.28
C ASN A 203 35.74 5.39 7.17
N VAL A 204 35.69 4.39 6.30
CA VAL A 204 34.59 3.40 6.27
C VAL A 204 34.48 2.68 7.61
N LYS A 205 35.63 2.22 8.16
CA LYS A 205 35.67 1.55 9.46
C LYS A 205 35.18 2.43 10.59
N GLU A 206 35.50 3.72 10.58
CA GLU A 206 34.98 4.68 11.57
C GLU A 206 33.44 4.76 11.48
N ARG A 207 32.87 4.85 10.27
CA ARG A 207 31.41 4.85 10.07
C ARG A 207 30.76 3.56 10.58
N VAL A 208 31.33 2.40 10.28
CA VAL A 208 30.87 1.10 10.76
C VAL A 208 30.90 1.04 12.30
N ASN A 209 31.94 1.56 12.94
CA ASN A 209 32.01 1.65 14.40
C ASN A 209 30.91 2.56 15.00
N LYS A 210 30.57 3.64 14.34
CA LYS A 210 29.45 4.50 14.76
C LYS A 210 28.11 3.78 14.66
N VAL A 211 27.89 3.01 13.59
CA VAL A 211 26.70 2.15 13.45
C VAL A 211 26.64 1.09 14.54
N TYR A 212 27.79 0.46 14.88
CA TYR A 212 27.89 -0.50 15.99
C TYR A 212 27.38 0.10 17.30
N ASN A 213 27.91 1.27 17.67
CA ASN A 213 27.53 1.96 18.91
C ASN A 213 26.06 2.40 18.92
N GLU A 214 25.53 2.90 17.79
CA GLU A 214 24.13 3.28 17.64
C GLU A 214 23.21 2.07 17.86
N ARG A 215 23.51 0.95 17.22
CA ARG A 215 22.70 -0.27 17.34
C ARG A 215 22.78 -0.91 18.71
N LEU A 216 23.93 -0.87 19.35
CA LEU A 216 24.12 -1.40 20.70
C LEU A 216 23.22 -0.69 21.73
N ASN A 217 22.98 0.62 21.54
CA ASN A 217 22.13 1.44 22.40
C ASN A 217 20.66 1.48 21.95
N SER A 218 20.31 0.76 20.88
CA SER A 218 18.94 0.72 20.33
C SER A 218 18.07 -0.33 21.01
N SER A 219 16.77 -0.36 20.66
CA SER A 219 15.85 -1.41 21.09
C SER A 219 16.16 -2.80 20.47
N ARG A 220 17.12 -2.89 19.54
CA ARG A 220 17.55 -4.12 18.84
C ARG A 220 19.06 -4.25 18.85
N PRO A 221 19.71 -4.40 20.04
CA PRO A 221 21.18 -4.42 20.17
C PRO A 221 21.85 -5.57 19.42
N GLN A 222 21.14 -6.67 19.14
CA GLN A 222 21.65 -7.78 18.32
C GLN A 222 22.08 -7.38 16.90
N LEU A 223 21.54 -6.27 16.36
CA LEU A 223 21.96 -5.74 15.06
C LEU A 223 23.38 -5.15 15.06
N ALA A 224 23.99 -4.94 16.24
CA ALA A 224 25.37 -4.50 16.35
C ALA A 224 26.36 -5.60 15.92
N GLU A 225 25.94 -6.87 15.81
CA GLU A 225 26.80 -7.96 15.31
C GLU A 225 27.15 -7.80 13.82
N ILE A 226 26.34 -7.07 13.06
CA ILE A 226 26.50 -6.82 11.63
C ILE A 226 26.52 -5.32 11.29
N PRO A 227 27.41 -4.52 11.90
CA PRO A 227 27.36 -3.05 11.82
C PRO A 227 27.63 -2.51 10.41
N HIS A 228 28.33 -3.26 9.56
CA HIS A 228 28.65 -2.90 8.17
C HIS A 228 27.47 -3.15 7.21
N LEU A 229 26.49 -3.98 7.58
CA LEU A 229 25.33 -4.28 6.74
C LEU A 229 24.14 -3.39 7.08
N PHE A 230 23.23 -3.20 6.13
CA PHE A 230 21.89 -2.75 6.44
C PHE A 230 21.22 -3.76 7.38
N ALA A 231 20.43 -3.27 8.33
CA ALA A 231 19.74 -4.13 9.30
C ALA A 231 18.79 -5.14 8.65
N GLN A 232 18.28 -4.82 7.47
CA GLN A 232 17.47 -5.71 6.66
C GLN A 232 17.74 -5.44 5.18
N ILE A 233 18.21 -6.47 4.47
CA ILE A 233 18.37 -6.49 3.02
C ILE A 233 17.24 -7.35 2.45
N THR A 234 16.42 -6.73 1.62
CA THR A 234 15.21 -7.36 1.04
C THR A 234 15.23 -7.38 -0.47
N GLN A 235 16.05 -6.52 -1.07
CA GLN A 235 16.24 -6.45 -2.51
C GLN A 235 17.10 -7.62 -2.96
N PRO A 236 16.61 -8.48 -3.89
CA PRO A 236 17.43 -9.55 -4.44
C PRO A 236 18.66 -8.98 -5.16
N PRO A 237 19.83 -9.63 -5.05
CA PRO A 237 21.01 -9.22 -5.77
C PRO A 237 20.78 -9.32 -7.28
N ASN A 238 21.39 -8.41 -8.05
CA ASN A 238 21.40 -8.41 -9.52
C ASN A 238 20.00 -8.46 -10.17
N SER A 239 19.01 -7.90 -9.50
CA SER A 239 17.63 -7.86 -10.01
C SER A 239 17.15 -6.42 -10.17
N ASP A 240 16.73 -6.08 -11.37
CA ASP A 240 15.96 -4.86 -11.63
C ASP A 240 14.64 -4.92 -10.89
N PHE A 241 14.08 -3.78 -10.58
CA PHE A 241 12.84 -3.73 -9.78
C PHE A 241 11.91 -2.57 -10.16
N ILE A 242 10.63 -2.81 -9.91
CA ILE A 242 9.60 -1.76 -9.86
C ILE A 242 9.58 -1.21 -8.46
N LEU A 243 9.69 0.12 -8.32
CA LEU A 243 9.62 0.85 -7.07
C LEU A 243 8.26 1.53 -6.91
N ILE A 244 7.67 1.37 -5.72
CA ILE A 244 6.40 1.96 -5.32
C ILE A 244 6.62 2.75 -4.03
N PRO A 245 6.37 4.07 -3.97
CA PRO A 245 6.38 4.82 -2.72
C PRO A 245 5.37 4.25 -1.72
N GLY A 246 5.81 3.98 -0.49
CA GLY A 246 4.96 3.46 0.58
C GLY A 246 3.84 4.43 1.00
N HIS A 247 4.00 5.74 0.71
CA HIS A 247 3.00 6.77 0.93
C HIS A 247 2.86 7.65 -0.31
N SER A 248 1.63 8.04 -0.61
CA SER A 248 1.32 8.96 -1.71
C SER A 248 0.20 9.91 -1.32
N SER A 249 0.17 11.10 -1.93
CA SER A 249 -0.93 12.07 -1.73
C SER A 249 -2.26 11.50 -2.22
N GLU A 250 -3.31 11.75 -1.47
CA GLU A 250 -4.69 11.38 -1.80
C GLU A 250 -5.24 12.07 -3.04
N GLY A 251 -4.68 13.22 -3.40
CA GLY A 251 -5.10 13.97 -4.59
C GLY A 251 -4.59 13.40 -5.91
N ARG A 252 -3.68 12.42 -5.88
CA ARG A 252 -3.13 11.83 -7.09
C ARG A 252 -4.07 10.80 -7.70
N ASP A 253 -4.34 10.92 -9.00
CA ASP A 253 -5.10 9.93 -9.77
C ASP A 253 -4.33 8.59 -9.86
N TYR A 254 -2.98 8.65 -9.83
CA TYR A 254 -2.08 7.49 -9.90
C TYR A 254 -0.91 7.64 -8.93
N ILE A 255 -0.54 6.58 -8.24
CA ILE A 255 0.70 6.53 -7.44
C ILE A 255 1.87 6.46 -8.42
N PRO A 256 2.85 7.38 -8.36
CA PRO A 256 4.03 7.30 -9.21
C PRO A 256 4.80 6.01 -8.99
N LEU A 257 5.13 5.30 -10.05
CA LEU A 257 6.00 4.11 -10.03
C LEU A 257 7.25 4.37 -10.87
N GLY A 258 8.35 3.68 -10.56
CA GLY A 258 9.59 3.75 -11.33
C GLY A 258 10.21 2.38 -11.58
N PHE A 259 10.95 2.25 -12.68
CA PHE A 259 11.88 1.15 -12.92
C PHE A 259 13.28 1.56 -12.47
N PHE A 260 13.97 0.65 -11.81
CA PHE A 260 15.34 0.85 -11.38
C PHE A 260 16.16 -0.42 -11.67
N SER A 261 17.42 -0.23 -12.08
CA SER A 261 18.36 -1.34 -12.24
C SER A 261 18.86 -1.85 -10.88
N ALA A 262 19.48 -3.02 -10.88
CA ALA A 262 20.10 -3.63 -9.71
C ALA A 262 21.19 -2.76 -9.05
N ASP A 263 21.74 -1.77 -9.78
CA ASP A 263 22.75 -0.85 -9.25
C ASP A 263 22.20 0.08 -8.17
N TYR A 264 20.92 0.44 -8.26
CA TYR A 264 20.24 1.21 -7.24
C TYR A 264 19.89 0.33 -6.04
N LYS A 265 19.95 0.92 -4.85
CA LYS A 265 19.44 0.29 -3.62
C LYS A 265 18.20 1.01 -3.14
N SER A 266 17.14 0.25 -2.92
CA SER A 266 15.89 0.81 -2.41
C SER A 266 15.92 0.99 -0.91
N ASN A 267 15.21 2.01 -0.39
CA ASN A 267 15.02 2.26 1.04
C ASN A 267 13.64 1.77 1.49
N ASN A 268 13.48 1.44 2.75
CA ASN A 268 12.24 0.93 3.37
C ASN A 268 11.05 1.91 3.42
N SER A 269 11.21 3.14 2.95
CA SER A 269 10.09 4.05 2.66
C SER A 269 9.35 3.69 1.35
N CYS A 270 9.93 2.80 0.56
CA CYS A 270 9.36 2.25 -0.67
C CYS A 270 9.06 0.76 -0.52
N LEU A 271 8.22 0.26 -1.43
CA LEU A 271 8.06 -1.15 -1.71
C LEU A 271 8.68 -1.45 -3.07
N ILE A 272 9.13 -2.67 -3.25
CA ILE A 272 9.75 -3.14 -4.48
C ILE A 272 9.16 -4.47 -4.94
N VAL A 273 9.04 -4.62 -6.25
CA VAL A 273 8.80 -5.92 -6.90
C VAL A 273 10.00 -6.21 -7.77
N ALA A 274 10.72 -7.29 -7.48
CA ALA A 274 11.94 -7.69 -8.20
C ALA A 274 11.59 -8.21 -9.60
N THR A 275 11.39 -7.28 -10.54
CA THR A 275 11.06 -7.56 -11.94
C THR A 275 11.23 -6.31 -12.78
N SER A 276 11.56 -6.50 -14.06
CA SER A 276 11.55 -5.46 -15.09
C SER A 276 10.38 -5.59 -16.09
N GLN A 277 9.34 -6.39 -15.74
CA GLN A 277 8.23 -6.64 -16.67
C GLN A 277 7.30 -5.44 -16.80
N PRO A 278 7.22 -4.76 -17.99
CA PRO A 278 6.42 -3.55 -18.13
C PRO A 278 4.92 -3.81 -17.95
N TRP A 279 4.41 -4.98 -18.35
CA TRP A 279 2.99 -5.31 -18.16
C TRP A 279 2.56 -5.34 -16.69
N LEU A 280 3.43 -5.80 -15.77
CA LEU A 280 3.11 -5.78 -14.34
C LEU A 280 3.14 -4.35 -13.80
N PHE A 281 4.11 -3.54 -14.22
CA PHE A 281 4.12 -2.10 -13.94
C PHE A 281 2.81 -1.45 -14.40
N GLY A 282 2.33 -1.76 -15.60
CA GLY A 282 1.09 -1.23 -16.15
C GLY A 282 -0.12 -1.57 -15.27
N ILE A 283 -0.25 -2.82 -14.83
CA ILE A 283 -1.36 -3.21 -13.95
C ILE A 283 -1.30 -2.45 -12.63
N LEU A 284 -0.13 -2.38 -11.99
CA LEU A 284 0.04 -1.67 -10.72
C LEU A 284 -0.17 -0.15 -10.85
N HIS A 285 -0.05 0.38 -12.06
CA HIS A 285 -0.23 1.79 -12.38
C HIS A 285 -1.61 2.12 -12.97
N SER A 286 -2.52 1.16 -12.98
CA SER A 286 -3.86 1.29 -13.56
C SER A 286 -4.89 1.81 -12.57
N LYS A 287 -5.98 2.36 -13.10
CA LYS A 287 -7.16 2.75 -12.34
C LYS A 287 -7.78 1.59 -11.56
N MET A 288 -7.78 0.37 -12.12
CA MET A 288 -8.26 -0.84 -11.43
C MET A 288 -7.47 -1.08 -10.13
N HIS A 289 -6.14 -0.93 -10.17
CA HIS A 289 -5.33 -1.07 -8.97
C HIS A 289 -5.50 0.10 -8.00
N MET A 290 -5.62 1.32 -8.51
CA MET A 290 -5.83 2.52 -7.67
C MET A 290 -7.13 2.45 -6.86
N VAL A 291 -8.25 2.04 -7.45
CA VAL A 291 -9.51 1.91 -6.70
C VAL A 291 -9.44 0.81 -5.64
N TRP A 292 -8.67 -0.25 -5.88
CA TRP A 292 -8.41 -1.27 -4.87
C TRP A 292 -7.58 -0.72 -3.72
N VAL A 293 -6.47 -0.03 -4.02
CA VAL A 293 -5.61 0.61 -3.02
C VAL A 293 -6.40 1.59 -2.16
N ASP A 294 -7.28 2.40 -2.77
CA ASP A 294 -8.11 3.36 -2.05
C ASP A 294 -9.08 2.68 -1.07
N ALA A 295 -9.68 1.56 -1.47
CA ALA A 295 -10.66 0.85 -0.66
C ALA A 295 -10.03 0.00 0.45
N VAL A 296 -9.00 -0.80 0.12
CA VAL A 296 -8.44 -1.80 1.04
C VAL A 296 -7.16 -1.34 1.72
N GLY A 297 -6.48 -0.34 1.17
CA GLY A 297 -5.29 0.25 1.77
C GLY A 297 -5.61 1.03 3.04
N GLY A 298 -4.62 1.15 3.93
CA GLY A 298 -4.69 2.08 5.04
C GLY A 298 -4.47 3.51 4.55
N LYS A 299 -4.85 4.48 5.39
CA LYS A 299 -4.50 5.89 5.17
C LYS A 299 -3.68 6.40 6.36
N LEU A 300 -2.75 7.28 6.09
CA LEU A 300 -2.06 8.07 7.10
C LEU A 300 -2.59 9.49 6.94
N GLU A 301 -3.42 9.95 7.87
CA GLU A 301 -4.30 11.11 7.68
C GLU A 301 -5.22 10.88 6.47
N THR A 302 -5.01 11.60 5.36
CA THR A 302 -5.73 11.41 4.09
C THR A 302 -4.90 10.66 3.04
N ARG A 303 -3.57 10.61 3.20
CA ARG A 303 -2.60 10.07 2.25
C ARG A 303 -2.68 8.55 2.15
N TYR A 304 -2.57 8.01 0.95
CA TYR A 304 -2.47 6.57 0.73
C TYR A 304 -1.27 5.98 1.47
N ARG A 305 -1.51 4.92 2.23
CA ARG A 305 -0.49 4.05 2.80
C ARG A 305 -0.54 2.72 2.08
N TYR A 306 0.36 2.54 1.13
CA TYR A 306 0.43 1.31 0.37
C TYR A 306 0.99 0.17 1.24
N SER A 307 0.35 -0.98 1.18
CA SER A 307 0.74 -2.17 1.93
C SER A 307 0.90 -3.37 0.98
N ALA A 308 2.08 -4.00 0.97
CA ALA A 308 2.27 -5.23 0.21
C ALA A 308 1.24 -6.29 0.59
N LYS A 309 0.97 -6.46 1.88
CA LYS A 309 0.07 -7.51 2.40
C LYS A 309 -1.41 -7.27 2.11
N LEU A 310 -1.83 -6.00 1.96
CA LEU A 310 -3.22 -5.64 1.69
C LEU A 310 -3.40 -5.18 0.23
N CYS A 311 -2.59 -4.22 -0.26
CA CYS A 311 -2.85 -3.64 -1.56
C CYS A 311 -2.39 -4.55 -2.71
N TYR A 312 -1.23 -5.19 -2.58
CA TYR A 312 -0.66 -6.03 -3.62
C TYR A 312 -1.08 -7.50 -3.50
N ASN A 313 -0.85 -8.11 -2.34
CA ASN A 313 -1.05 -9.55 -2.17
C ASN A 313 -2.53 -9.96 -2.27
N THR A 314 -3.46 -9.07 -1.95
CA THR A 314 -4.91 -9.32 -2.03
C THR A 314 -5.52 -8.86 -3.35
N PHE A 315 -4.77 -8.13 -4.19
CA PHE A 315 -5.31 -7.64 -5.44
C PHE A 315 -5.69 -8.81 -6.37
N PRO A 316 -6.92 -8.85 -6.88
CA PRO A 316 -7.38 -9.92 -7.74
C PRO A 316 -6.92 -9.70 -9.18
N PHE A 317 -5.63 -9.90 -9.43
CA PHE A 317 -5.01 -9.75 -10.75
C PHE A 317 -5.78 -10.52 -11.82
N PRO A 318 -5.90 -9.98 -13.04
CA PRO A 318 -6.52 -10.69 -14.15
C PRO A 318 -5.60 -11.80 -14.66
N GLU A 319 -6.19 -12.80 -15.32
CA GLU A 319 -5.43 -13.70 -16.17
C GLU A 319 -5.08 -12.98 -17.46
N ILE A 320 -3.82 -13.04 -17.88
CA ILE A 320 -3.30 -12.22 -18.99
C ILE A 320 -2.57 -13.12 -19.98
N SER A 321 -3.01 -13.08 -21.23
CA SER A 321 -2.33 -13.74 -22.35
C SER A 321 -1.04 -12.98 -22.77
N GLU A 322 -0.12 -13.66 -23.44
CA GLU A 322 1.10 -13.02 -23.95
C GLU A 322 0.80 -11.85 -24.89
N LYS A 323 -0.24 -11.97 -25.72
CA LYS A 323 -0.67 -10.87 -26.60
C LYS A 323 -1.10 -9.64 -25.79
N GLN A 324 -1.87 -9.84 -24.71
CA GLN A 324 -2.29 -8.75 -23.84
C GLN A 324 -1.12 -8.11 -23.09
N LYS A 325 -0.12 -8.90 -22.68
CA LYS A 325 1.11 -8.36 -22.09
C LYS A 325 1.84 -7.43 -23.06
N LEU A 326 1.97 -7.82 -24.32
CA LEU A 326 2.59 -6.97 -25.34
C LEU A 326 1.81 -5.66 -25.51
N THR A 327 0.50 -5.71 -25.60
CA THR A 327 -0.34 -4.51 -25.70
C THR A 327 -0.18 -3.59 -24.48
N ILE A 328 -0.15 -4.15 -23.25
CA ILE A 328 0.11 -3.36 -22.03
C ILE A 328 1.49 -2.71 -22.09
N ASN A 329 2.51 -3.44 -22.54
CA ASN A 329 3.87 -2.91 -22.64
C ASN A 329 3.93 -1.66 -23.53
N GLU A 330 3.21 -1.64 -24.66
CA GLU A 330 3.13 -0.47 -25.56
C GLU A 330 2.57 0.75 -24.83
N TYR A 331 1.49 0.59 -24.05
CA TYR A 331 0.91 1.69 -23.26
C TYR A 331 1.82 2.13 -22.12
N VAL A 332 2.56 1.21 -21.49
CA VAL A 332 3.55 1.56 -20.46
C VAL A 332 4.67 2.38 -21.06
N PHE A 333 5.22 1.97 -22.22
CA PHE A 333 6.26 2.75 -22.89
C PHE A 333 5.74 4.14 -23.30
N ALA A 334 4.50 4.27 -23.78
CA ALA A 334 3.90 5.57 -24.06
C ALA A 334 3.85 6.48 -22.81
N ILE A 335 3.57 5.94 -21.62
CA ILE A 335 3.61 6.70 -20.37
C ILE A 335 5.05 7.13 -20.05
N LEU A 336 6.02 6.24 -20.21
CA LEU A 336 7.43 6.56 -19.93
C LEU A 336 7.97 7.60 -20.92
N ASP A 337 7.60 7.52 -22.18
CA ASP A 337 7.95 8.50 -23.20
C ASP A 337 7.35 9.88 -22.90
N GLU A 338 6.09 9.94 -22.44
CA GLU A 338 5.48 11.20 -22.02
C GLU A 338 6.21 11.82 -20.81
N ARG A 339 6.64 11.00 -19.83
CA ARG A 339 7.44 11.48 -18.70
C ARG A 339 8.80 12.02 -19.17
N ALA A 340 9.43 11.35 -20.11
CA ALA A 340 10.77 11.71 -20.61
C ALA A 340 10.80 13.08 -21.31
N LYS A 341 9.66 13.62 -21.75
CA LYS A 341 9.55 14.98 -22.30
C LYS A 341 9.79 16.10 -21.30
N TYR A 342 9.81 15.77 -20.00
CA TYR A 342 9.94 16.73 -18.90
C TYR A 342 11.10 16.36 -17.95
N PRO A 343 12.35 16.28 -18.45
CA PRO A 343 13.49 15.80 -17.68
C PRO A 343 13.81 16.71 -16.48
N GLU A 344 13.43 17.98 -16.53
CA GLU A 344 13.64 18.96 -15.45
C GLU A 344 12.55 18.94 -14.37
N LYS A 345 11.44 18.17 -14.59
CA LYS A 345 10.34 18.07 -13.64
C LYS A 345 10.46 16.84 -12.76
N THR A 346 10.00 16.98 -11.52
CA THR A 346 9.99 15.89 -10.56
C THR A 346 8.78 14.97 -10.78
N MET A 347 8.86 13.73 -10.29
CA MET A 347 7.70 12.81 -10.29
C MET A 347 6.54 13.37 -9.46
N ALA A 348 6.84 14.14 -8.39
CA ALA A 348 5.82 14.81 -7.61
C ALA A 348 5.04 15.84 -8.44
N TRP A 349 5.70 16.56 -9.32
CA TRP A 349 5.09 17.53 -10.24
C TRP A 349 4.29 16.84 -11.35
N LEU A 350 4.88 15.82 -12.00
CA LEU A 350 4.25 15.07 -13.09
C LEU A 350 2.93 14.40 -12.67
N TYR A 351 2.80 14.02 -11.40
CA TYR A 351 1.63 13.34 -10.85
C TYR A 351 0.79 14.19 -9.88
N ASN A 352 1.01 15.50 -9.86
CA ASN A 352 0.11 16.39 -9.15
C ASN A 352 -1.11 16.70 -10.05
N PRO A 353 -2.35 16.57 -9.57
CA PRO A 353 -3.55 16.83 -10.36
C PRO A 353 -3.60 18.20 -11.07
N GLU A 354 -2.97 19.21 -10.43
CA GLU A 354 -2.95 20.59 -10.96
C GLU A 354 -1.91 20.81 -12.06
N THR A 355 -0.83 19.98 -12.08
CA THR A 355 0.31 20.21 -12.97
C THR A 355 0.59 19.06 -13.93
N MET A 356 -0.09 17.91 -13.77
CA MET A 356 0.07 16.74 -14.63
C MET A 356 -0.19 17.10 -16.09
N PRO A 357 0.77 16.83 -17.01
CA PRO A 357 0.56 17.08 -18.44
C PRO A 357 -0.65 16.31 -18.99
N LYS A 358 -1.38 16.95 -19.88
CA LYS A 358 -2.61 16.36 -20.45
C LYS A 358 -2.30 15.08 -21.24
N GLU A 359 -1.20 15.07 -21.96
CA GLU A 359 -0.73 13.95 -22.77
C GLU A 359 -0.34 12.76 -21.86
N LEU A 360 0.33 13.00 -20.73
CA LEU A 360 0.63 11.99 -19.73
C LEU A 360 -0.66 11.42 -19.13
N LYS A 361 -1.62 12.28 -18.79
CA LYS A 361 -2.94 11.84 -18.29
C LYS A 361 -3.67 10.99 -19.33
N GLN A 362 -3.63 11.37 -20.60
CA GLN A 362 -4.24 10.62 -21.68
C GLN A 362 -3.57 9.24 -21.87
N ALA A 363 -2.23 9.17 -21.77
CA ALA A 363 -1.49 7.90 -21.84
C ALA A 363 -1.93 6.94 -20.74
N HIS A 364 -2.10 7.43 -19.50
CA HIS A 364 -2.66 6.64 -18.41
C HIS A 364 -4.09 6.17 -18.68
N GLN A 365 -4.96 7.04 -19.17
CA GLN A 365 -6.33 6.66 -19.52
C GLN A 365 -6.41 5.61 -20.63
N ASN A 366 -5.46 5.61 -21.55
CA ASN A 366 -5.36 4.57 -22.59
C ASN A 366 -4.94 3.22 -21.99
N LEU A 367 -3.97 3.23 -21.06
CA LEU A 367 -3.56 2.05 -20.28
C LEU A 367 -4.75 1.51 -19.48
N ASP A 368 -5.51 2.40 -18.80
CA ASP A 368 -6.67 2.01 -18.00
C ASP A 368 -7.70 1.24 -18.84
N ARG A 369 -8.05 1.76 -20.02
CA ARG A 369 -9.00 1.10 -20.92
C ARG A 369 -8.49 -0.28 -21.35
N ALA A 370 -7.22 -0.39 -21.71
CA ALA A 370 -6.63 -1.66 -22.11
C ALA A 370 -6.67 -2.71 -20.98
N ILE A 371 -6.43 -2.29 -19.74
CA ILE A 371 -6.50 -3.19 -18.58
C ILE A 371 -7.94 -3.52 -18.21
N GLU A 372 -8.86 -2.55 -18.26
CA GLU A 372 -10.29 -2.79 -18.02
C GLU A 372 -10.89 -3.79 -18.99
N GLU A 373 -10.48 -3.74 -20.27
CA GLU A 373 -10.88 -4.74 -21.28
C GLU A 373 -10.43 -6.17 -20.92
N ILE A 374 -9.34 -6.35 -20.20
CA ILE A 374 -8.90 -7.67 -19.73
C ILE A 374 -9.82 -8.18 -18.64
N TYR A 375 -10.31 -7.32 -17.75
CA TYR A 375 -11.26 -7.68 -16.72
C TYR A 375 -12.66 -7.93 -17.25
N ARG A 376 -13.10 -7.11 -18.23
CA ARG A 376 -14.48 -7.15 -18.75
C ARG A 376 -14.54 -6.67 -20.21
N MET A 377 -14.33 -7.62 -21.13
CA MET A 377 -14.29 -7.33 -22.56
C MET A 377 -15.60 -6.71 -23.07
N GLY A 378 -15.48 -5.66 -23.87
CA GLY A 378 -16.59 -5.02 -24.61
C GLY A 378 -17.63 -4.32 -23.72
N ASN A 379 -17.38 -4.21 -22.42
CA ASN A 379 -18.31 -3.55 -21.50
C ASN A 379 -17.52 -2.69 -20.50
N PRO A 380 -17.18 -1.41 -20.86
CA PRO A 380 -16.36 -0.54 -20.05
C PRO A 380 -17.00 -0.24 -18.69
N PHE A 381 -16.16 -0.03 -17.68
CA PHE A 381 -16.61 0.42 -16.36
C PHE A 381 -16.98 1.90 -16.41
N THR A 382 -18.11 2.25 -15.80
CA THR A 382 -18.65 3.61 -15.78
C THR A 382 -18.28 4.39 -14.53
N SER A 383 -17.88 3.69 -13.47
CA SER A 383 -17.53 4.31 -12.17
C SER A 383 -16.51 3.49 -11.38
N ASP A 384 -15.83 4.15 -10.42
CA ASP A 384 -14.94 3.48 -9.48
C ASP A 384 -15.68 2.48 -8.57
N ALA A 385 -16.93 2.76 -8.24
CA ALA A 385 -17.78 1.84 -7.49
C ALA A 385 -17.99 0.51 -8.24
N GLU A 386 -18.26 0.61 -9.55
CA GLU A 386 -18.45 -0.58 -10.41
C GLU A 386 -17.16 -1.38 -10.59
N ARG A 387 -16.00 -0.70 -10.74
CA ARG A 387 -14.67 -1.34 -10.75
C ARG A 387 -14.44 -2.13 -9.47
N LEU A 388 -14.74 -1.50 -8.36
CA LEU A 388 -14.50 -2.06 -7.04
C LEU A 388 -15.44 -3.24 -6.74
N GLU A 389 -16.72 -3.15 -7.13
CA GLU A 389 -17.66 -4.26 -7.04
C GLU A 389 -17.15 -5.49 -7.83
N HIS A 390 -16.66 -5.26 -9.04
CA HIS A 390 -16.08 -6.34 -9.87
C HIS A 390 -14.84 -6.96 -9.20
N LEU A 391 -13.95 -6.14 -8.65
CA LEU A 391 -12.73 -6.60 -7.95
C LEU A 391 -13.08 -7.38 -6.68
N PHE A 392 -14.04 -6.94 -5.87
CA PHE A 392 -14.49 -7.67 -4.69
C PHE A 392 -15.08 -9.04 -5.06
N LYS A 393 -15.92 -9.10 -6.09
CA LYS A 393 -16.47 -10.35 -6.57
C LYS A 393 -15.37 -11.33 -7.02
N ARG A 394 -14.39 -10.84 -7.79
CA ARG A 394 -13.27 -11.64 -8.24
C ARG A 394 -12.37 -12.10 -7.07
N TYR A 395 -12.12 -11.26 -6.09
CA TYR A 395 -11.39 -11.61 -4.86
C TYR A 395 -12.09 -12.76 -4.12
N ASP A 396 -13.41 -12.68 -3.94
CA ASP A 396 -14.21 -13.71 -3.28
C ASP A 396 -14.14 -15.04 -4.04
N GLU A 397 -14.26 -15.01 -5.36
CA GLU A 397 -14.15 -16.20 -6.21
C GLU A 397 -12.76 -16.85 -6.11
N MET A 398 -11.67 -16.06 -6.12
CA MET A 398 -10.30 -16.55 -6.01
C MET A 398 -10.05 -17.19 -4.64
N THR A 399 -10.47 -16.56 -3.56
CA THR A 399 -10.26 -17.05 -2.19
C THR A 399 -11.10 -18.28 -1.87
N LYS A 400 -12.30 -18.40 -2.42
CA LYS A 400 -13.13 -19.60 -2.30
C LYS A 400 -12.51 -20.81 -3.02
N LYS A 401 -11.96 -20.61 -4.22
CA LYS A 401 -11.25 -21.67 -4.95
C LYS A 401 -10.06 -22.19 -4.15
N ASP A 402 -9.22 -21.31 -3.62
CA ASP A 402 -8.06 -21.71 -2.81
C ASP A 402 -8.43 -22.50 -1.57
N THR A 403 -9.53 -22.13 -0.91
CA THR A 403 -10.04 -22.84 0.27
C THR A 403 -10.52 -24.26 -0.08
N LEU A 404 -11.17 -24.45 -1.22
CA LEU A 404 -11.62 -25.75 -1.71
C LEU A 404 -10.45 -26.67 -2.08
N PHE A 405 -9.42 -26.14 -2.76
CA PHE A 405 -8.21 -26.90 -3.09
C PHE A 405 -7.39 -27.28 -1.83
N ALA A 406 -7.32 -26.39 -0.83
CA ALA A 406 -6.64 -26.69 0.43
C ALA A 406 -7.36 -27.81 1.22
N LYS A 407 -8.68 -27.85 1.20
CA LYS A 407 -9.48 -28.95 1.81
C LYS A 407 -9.25 -30.28 1.09
N GLN A 408 -9.22 -30.30 -0.23
CA GLN A 408 -8.96 -31.51 -1.02
C GLN A 408 -7.53 -32.06 -0.82
N LYS A 409 -6.51 -31.20 -0.66
CA LYS A 409 -5.14 -31.64 -0.34
C LYS A 409 -5.03 -32.24 1.05
N LYS A 410 -5.78 -31.75 2.04
CA LYS A 410 -5.80 -32.33 3.40
C LYS A 410 -6.49 -33.69 3.46
N THR A 411 -7.53 -33.92 2.67
CA THR A 411 -8.22 -35.21 2.56
C THR A 411 -7.35 -36.25 1.84
N ARG A 412 -6.59 -35.85 0.80
CA ARG A 412 -5.68 -36.77 0.10
C ARG A 412 -4.42 -37.16 0.90
N LYS A 413 -4.04 -36.40 1.93
CA LYS A 413 -2.94 -36.74 2.83
C LYS A 413 -3.36 -37.61 4.04
N LYS A 414 -4.65 -37.85 4.22
CA LYS A 414 -5.21 -38.70 5.29
C LYS A 414 -5.64 -40.10 4.81
N ASN A 415 -5.55 -40.36 3.52
CA ASN A 415 -5.68 -41.66 2.88
C ASN A 415 -4.31 -42.07 2.31
#